data_22e77182d13dd79b464d8c77f9ede9f4
#
_entry.id   22e77182d13dd79b464d8c77f9ede9f4
#
_cell.length_a   1.000
_cell.length_b   1.000
_cell.length_c   1.000
_cell.angle_alpha   90.00
_cell.angle_beta   90.00
_cell.angle_gamma   90.00
#
_symmetry.space_group_name_H-M   'P 1'
#
loop_
_entity.id
_entity.type
_entity.pdbx_description
1 polymer ?
#
loop_
_entity_poly.entity_id
_entity_poly.type
_entity_poly.pdbx_seq_one_letter_code
_entity_poly.pdbx_strand_id
1 'polypeptide(L)'
;TNIEVIDNFFASDEVAEIWLTFSDPQMKSKTKRLTSTFFLNRYRKMLLDNGLIHVKTDSNFLYTYTKTLLEENHLPIEADTNDLYHSDCLKKDDKILSIKTYYEQQWIARGINIKYLSFKLPKAGTLIETEIEIPLDDYRSFKRTKRSSLETSK
;
A
#
# COMPACT_ATOMS: atom_id res chain seq x y z
N THR A 1 16.38 -6.66 6.81
CA THR A 1 16.06 -7.66 5.75
C THR A 1 15.48 -6.93 4.55
N ASN A 2 15.92 -7.28 3.35
CA ASN A 2 15.36 -6.72 2.12
C ASN A 2 14.00 -7.39 1.86
N ILE A 3 12.94 -6.59 1.66
CA ILE A 3 11.59 -7.09 1.36
C ILE A 3 11.54 -7.91 0.06
N GLU A 4 12.48 -7.70 -0.86
CA GLU A 4 12.55 -8.46 -2.11
C GLU A 4 12.80 -9.96 -1.92
N VAL A 5 13.30 -10.37 -0.77
CA VAL A 5 13.58 -11.78 -0.42
C VAL A 5 12.70 -12.29 0.71
N ILE A 6 11.58 -11.63 0.97
CA ILE A 6 10.68 -11.96 2.09
C ILE A 6 10.18 -13.40 2.04
N ASP A 7 9.97 -13.92 0.83
CA ASP A 7 9.53 -15.30 0.59
C ASP A 7 10.55 -16.38 0.99
N ASN A 8 11.80 -16.00 1.29
CA ASN A 8 12.81 -16.91 1.84
C ASN A 8 12.70 -17.12 3.37
N PHE A 9 11.88 -16.29 4.05
CA PHE A 9 11.76 -16.32 5.52
C PHE A 9 10.50 -17.01 6.01
N PHE A 10 9.58 -17.34 5.13
CA PHE A 10 8.30 -17.96 5.47
C PHE A 10 8.07 -19.20 4.61
N ALA A 11 7.50 -20.23 5.21
CA ALA A 11 7.03 -21.40 4.49
C ALA A 11 5.77 -21.09 3.68
N SER A 12 5.41 -21.99 2.76
CA SER A 12 4.15 -21.91 2.05
C SER A 12 2.98 -21.96 3.03
N ASP A 13 2.00 -21.08 2.83
CA ASP A 13 0.77 -21.00 3.64
C ASP A 13 1.01 -20.65 5.13
N GLU A 14 2.15 -20.07 5.46
CA GLU A 14 2.48 -19.69 6.83
C GLU A 14 1.87 -18.35 7.25
N VAL A 15 1.58 -17.48 6.30
CA VAL A 15 1.10 -16.10 6.53
C VAL A 15 -0.39 -16.00 6.18
N ALA A 16 -1.23 -15.55 7.10
CA ALA A 16 -2.66 -15.33 6.89
C ALA A 16 -2.99 -13.92 6.38
N GLU A 17 -2.26 -12.92 6.85
CA GLU A 17 -2.47 -11.50 6.54
C GLU A 17 -1.15 -10.77 6.32
N ILE A 18 -1.18 -9.78 5.42
CA ILE A 18 -0.06 -8.85 5.21
C ILE A 18 -0.58 -7.42 5.35
N TRP A 19 0.11 -6.60 6.16
CA TRP A 19 -0.19 -5.18 6.34
C TRP A 19 0.91 -4.33 5.71
N LEU A 20 0.55 -3.58 4.67
CA LEU A 20 1.42 -2.61 4.00
C LEU A 20 1.01 -1.21 4.46
N THR A 21 1.75 -0.67 5.44
CA THR A 21 1.42 0.61 6.06
C THR A 21 2.43 1.68 5.65
N PHE A 22 1.95 2.74 5.01
CA PHE A 22 2.73 3.93 4.62
C PHE A 22 4.01 3.61 3.84
N SER A 23 3.97 2.57 3.00
CA SER A 23 5.07 2.23 2.11
C SER A 23 5.32 3.34 1.07
N ASP A 24 6.57 3.45 0.62
CA ASP A 24 6.92 4.39 -0.44
C ASP A 24 6.14 4.05 -1.72
N PRO A 25 5.41 4.99 -2.31
CA PRO A 25 4.63 4.75 -3.53
C PRO A 25 5.47 4.43 -4.76
N GLN A 26 6.78 4.64 -4.72
CA GLN A 26 7.72 4.33 -5.81
C GLN A 26 7.19 4.82 -7.17
N MET A 27 6.82 6.11 -7.24
CA MET A 27 6.09 6.69 -8.37
C MET A 27 6.78 6.51 -9.73
N LYS A 28 8.12 6.36 -9.73
CA LYS A 28 8.95 6.19 -10.94
C LYS A 28 9.38 4.74 -11.21
N SER A 29 9.06 3.80 -10.31
CA SER A 29 9.55 2.42 -10.43
C SER A 29 8.47 1.41 -10.03
N LYS A 30 7.73 0.89 -11.01
CA LYS A 30 6.62 -0.06 -10.80
C LYS A 30 7.04 -1.29 -9.99
N THR A 31 8.13 -1.93 -10.36
CA THR A 31 8.60 -3.17 -9.72
C THR A 31 9.01 -3.01 -8.25
N LYS A 32 9.26 -1.78 -7.80
CA LYS A 32 9.59 -1.48 -6.40
C LYS A 32 8.38 -1.18 -5.52
N ARG A 33 7.18 -1.02 -6.12
CA ARG A 33 5.95 -0.82 -5.35
C ARG A 33 5.56 -2.11 -4.65
N LEU A 34 5.30 -2.04 -3.35
CA LEU A 34 4.95 -3.24 -2.57
C LEU A 34 3.59 -3.86 -2.94
N THR A 35 2.77 -3.15 -3.72
CA THR A 35 1.49 -3.65 -4.28
C THR A 35 1.58 -4.01 -5.77
N SER A 36 2.77 -3.97 -6.38
CA SER A 36 2.97 -4.39 -7.78
C SER A 36 2.77 -5.89 -7.97
N THR A 37 2.52 -6.31 -9.20
CA THR A 37 2.42 -7.73 -9.55
C THR A 37 3.69 -8.51 -9.17
N PHE A 38 4.86 -7.86 -9.24
CA PHE A 38 6.13 -8.43 -8.79
C PHE A 38 6.07 -8.86 -7.32
N PHE A 39 5.60 -7.99 -6.42
CA PHE A 39 5.48 -8.31 -5.00
C PHE A 39 4.28 -9.19 -4.68
N LEU A 40 3.13 -8.98 -5.33
CA LEU A 40 1.97 -9.84 -5.15
C LEU A 40 2.29 -11.31 -5.47
N ASN A 41 3.06 -11.56 -6.53
CA ASN A 41 3.52 -12.92 -6.87
C ASN A 41 4.48 -13.50 -5.82
N ARG A 42 5.26 -12.67 -5.12
CA ARG A 42 6.09 -13.12 -3.98
C ARG A 42 5.23 -13.45 -2.77
N TYR A 43 4.25 -12.60 -2.45
CA TYR A 43 3.34 -12.84 -1.32
C TYR A 43 2.54 -14.14 -1.49
N ARG A 44 2.16 -14.51 -2.71
CA ARG A 44 1.48 -15.78 -3.01
C ARG A 44 2.24 -17.02 -2.54
N LYS A 45 3.55 -16.95 -2.45
CA LYS A 45 4.38 -18.10 -2.04
C LYS A 45 4.21 -18.41 -0.55
N MET A 46 4.00 -17.42 0.28
CA MET A 46 3.92 -17.56 1.74
C MET A 46 2.52 -17.31 2.32
N LEU A 47 1.66 -16.58 1.60
CA LEU A 47 0.31 -16.24 2.03
C LEU A 47 -0.61 -17.45 1.83
N LEU A 48 -1.56 -17.66 2.75
CA LEU A 48 -2.66 -18.59 2.56
C LEU A 48 -3.41 -18.24 1.27
N ASP A 49 -3.99 -19.25 0.61
CA ASP A 49 -4.85 -19.00 -0.53
C ASP A 49 -6.03 -18.11 -0.13
N ASN A 50 -6.27 -17.04 -0.89
CA ASN A 50 -7.20 -15.98 -0.54
C ASN A 50 -6.89 -15.27 0.80
N GLY A 51 -5.65 -15.28 1.24
CA GLY A 51 -5.19 -14.50 2.39
C GLY A 51 -5.35 -12.99 2.15
N LEU A 52 -5.50 -12.23 3.23
CA LEU A 52 -5.78 -10.80 3.18
C LEU A 52 -4.52 -9.97 3.05
N ILE A 53 -4.58 -8.97 2.19
CA ILE A 53 -3.59 -7.89 2.13
C ILE A 53 -4.29 -6.58 2.43
N HIS A 54 -3.73 -5.84 3.39
CA HIS A 54 -4.19 -4.53 3.82
C HIS A 54 -3.20 -3.46 3.38
N VAL A 55 -3.70 -2.39 2.78
CA VAL A 55 -2.90 -1.24 2.35
C VAL A 55 -3.44 0.00 3.04
N LYS A 56 -2.62 0.64 3.86
CA LYS A 56 -2.93 1.89 4.53
C LYS A 56 -1.92 2.94 4.11
N THR A 57 -2.36 4.04 3.48
CA THR A 57 -1.46 5.00 2.85
C THR A 57 -2.02 6.42 2.85
N ASP A 58 -1.12 7.40 2.93
CA ASP A 58 -1.40 8.81 2.65
C ASP A 58 -1.38 9.10 1.13
N SER A 59 -0.71 8.26 0.35
CA SER A 59 -0.46 8.47 -1.07
C SER A 59 -1.71 8.21 -1.93
N ASN A 60 -2.20 9.25 -2.60
CA ASN A 60 -3.25 9.10 -3.60
C ASN A 60 -2.76 8.30 -4.81
N PHE A 61 -1.49 8.46 -5.18
CA PHE A 61 -0.86 7.72 -6.27
C PHE A 61 -0.87 6.21 -5.99
N LEU A 62 -0.38 5.78 -4.80
CA LEU A 62 -0.32 4.36 -4.44
C LEU A 62 -1.72 3.75 -4.31
N TYR A 63 -2.66 4.49 -3.72
CA TYR A 63 -4.05 4.05 -3.59
C TYR A 63 -4.69 3.82 -4.95
N THR A 64 -4.62 4.80 -5.86
CA THR A 64 -5.21 4.71 -7.20
C THR A 64 -4.56 3.59 -8.02
N TYR A 65 -3.23 3.49 -7.99
CA TYR A 65 -2.49 2.41 -8.65
C TYR A 65 -2.95 1.04 -8.16
N THR A 66 -2.97 0.84 -6.84
CA THR A 66 -3.35 -0.45 -6.26
C THR A 66 -4.79 -0.80 -6.60
N LYS A 67 -5.72 0.13 -6.41
CA LYS A 67 -7.14 -0.08 -6.73
C LYS A 67 -7.33 -0.49 -8.19
N THR A 68 -6.76 0.25 -9.13
CA THR A 68 -6.87 -0.07 -10.57
C THR A 68 -6.27 -1.45 -10.88
N LEU A 69 -5.12 -1.78 -10.33
CA LEU A 69 -4.51 -3.09 -10.51
C LEU A 69 -5.40 -4.22 -9.99
N LEU A 70 -6.05 -4.02 -8.84
CA LEU A 70 -7.00 -5.01 -8.28
C LEU A 70 -8.22 -5.20 -9.19
N GLU A 71 -8.80 -4.10 -9.69
CA GLU A 71 -9.96 -4.09 -10.57
C GLU A 71 -9.65 -4.77 -11.92
N GLU A 72 -8.53 -4.43 -12.55
CA GLU A 72 -8.08 -5.02 -13.82
C GLU A 72 -7.79 -6.52 -13.71
N ASN A 73 -7.36 -6.99 -12.54
CA ASN A 73 -7.11 -8.40 -12.27
C ASN A 73 -8.31 -9.12 -11.61
N HIS A 74 -9.44 -8.46 -11.46
CA HIS A 74 -10.65 -9.00 -10.82
C HIS A 74 -10.39 -9.61 -9.43
N LEU A 75 -9.49 -9.01 -8.65
CA LEU A 75 -9.20 -9.47 -7.30
C LEU A 75 -10.30 -9.02 -6.32
N PRO A 76 -10.75 -9.89 -5.39
CA PRO A 76 -11.80 -9.54 -4.45
C PRO A 76 -11.38 -8.41 -3.49
N ILE A 77 -12.01 -7.26 -3.60
CA ILE A 77 -11.81 -6.11 -2.71
C ILE A 77 -12.79 -6.24 -1.54
N GLU A 78 -12.27 -6.32 -0.32
CA GLU A 78 -13.07 -6.44 0.91
C GLU A 78 -13.40 -5.07 1.51
N ALA A 79 -12.48 -4.09 1.39
CA ALA A 79 -12.68 -2.73 1.81
C ALA A 79 -11.95 -1.75 0.89
N ASP A 80 -12.59 -0.61 0.63
CA ASP A 80 -12.07 0.45 -0.23
C ASP A 80 -12.57 1.81 0.28
N THR A 81 -11.65 2.67 0.70
CA THR A 81 -11.96 4.05 1.07
C THR A 81 -10.79 4.98 0.84
N ASN A 82 -11.07 6.17 0.34
CA ASN A 82 -10.10 7.27 0.22
C ASN A 82 -10.02 8.14 1.47
N ASP A 83 -10.85 7.87 2.48
CA ASP A 83 -10.87 8.58 3.76
C ASP A 83 -11.26 7.63 4.91
N LEU A 84 -10.28 6.92 5.43
CA LEU A 84 -10.50 5.85 6.41
C LEU A 84 -11.24 6.33 7.65
N TYR A 85 -10.87 7.49 8.20
CA TYR A 85 -11.37 7.95 9.50
C TYR A 85 -12.77 8.58 9.46
N HIS A 86 -13.27 8.87 8.27
CA HIS A 86 -14.64 9.38 8.06
C HIS A 86 -15.51 8.39 7.27
N SER A 87 -15.05 7.16 7.11
CA SER A 87 -15.75 6.12 6.36
C SER A 87 -16.35 5.05 7.28
N ASP A 88 -17.32 4.31 6.73
CA ASP A 88 -17.92 3.13 7.38
C ASP A 88 -16.97 1.92 7.47
N CYS A 89 -15.81 1.98 6.81
CA CYS A 89 -14.77 0.95 6.91
C CYS A 89 -14.20 0.84 8.32
N LEU A 90 -14.17 1.96 9.07
CA LEU A 90 -13.72 2.00 10.44
C LEU A 90 -14.89 1.72 11.38
N LYS A 91 -15.09 0.47 11.77
CA LYS A 91 -16.07 0.10 12.79
C LYS A 91 -15.64 0.62 14.17
N LYS A 92 -16.60 0.96 15.02
CA LYS A 92 -16.34 1.50 16.38
C LYS A 92 -15.40 0.64 17.23
N ASP A 93 -15.37 -0.66 16.99
CA ASP A 93 -14.59 -1.65 17.75
C ASP A 93 -13.35 -2.15 17.01
N ASP A 94 -13.01 -1.59 15.86
CA ASP A 94 -11.81 -1.99 15.11
C ASP A 94 -10.57 -1.37 15.74
N LYS A 95 -9.97 -2.11 16.66
CA LYS A 95 -8.78 -1.68 17.40
C LYS A 95 -7.55 -1.54 16.51
N ILE A 96 -7.45 -2.33 15.43
CA ILE A 96 -6.26 -2.33 14.56
C ILE A 96 -6.31 -1.16 13.59
N LEU A 97 -7.42 -0.97 12.87
CA LEU A 97 -7.58 0.16 11.93
C LEU A 97 -7.58 1.52 12.62
N SER A 98 -8.01 1.59 13.90
CA SER A 98 -8.02 2.83 14.67
C SER A 98 -6.65 3.29 15.15
N ILE A 99 -5.62 2.43 15.11
CA ILE A 99 -4.26 2.80 15.49
C ILE A 99 -3.72 3.85 14.53
N LYS A 100 -3.35 5.00 15.09
CA LYS A 100 -2.72 6.11 14.35
C LYS A 100 -1.26 6.22 14.76
N THR A 101 -0.36 5.99 13.82
CA THR A 101 1.06 6.25 14.03
C THR A 101 1.34 7.75 14.12
N TYR A 102 2.46 8.12 14.72
CA TYR A 102 2.91 9.52 14.75
C TYR A 102 3.01 10.12 13.35
N TYR A 103 3.54 9.37 12.41
CA TYR A 103 3.67 9.76 11.01
C TYR A 103 2.31 10.03 10.36
N GLU A 104 1.33 9.18 10.62
CA GLU A 104 -0.04 9.30 10.12
C GLU A 104 -0.73 10.55 10.67
N GLN A 105 -0.58 10.82 11.97
CA GLN A 105 -1.15 12.02 12.61
C GLN A 105 -0.62 13.31 11.97
N GLN A 106 0.66 13.34 11.55
CA GLN A 106 1.23 14.48 10.85
C GLN A 106 0.57 14.74 9.48
N TRP A 107 0.20 13.67 8.75
CA TRP A 107 -0.50 13.81 7.48
C TRP A 107 -1.95 14.29 7.68
N ILE A 108 -2.65 13.72 8.65
CA ILE A 108 -4.01 14.13 9.01
C ILE A 108 -4.02 15.62 9.41
N ALA A 109 -3.09 16.07 10.23
CA ALA A 109 -2.96 17.48 10.64
C ALA A 109 -2.69 18.43 9.45
N ARG A 110 -2.20 17.91 8.32
CA ARG A 110 -2.02 18.67 7.06
C ARG A 110 -3.22 18.59 6.12
N GLY A 111 -4.32 18.00 6.55
CA GLY A 111 -5.52 17.82 5.73
C GLY A 111 -5.42 16.72 4.68
N ILE A 112 -4.46 15.78 4.82
CA ILE A 112 -4.31 14.65 3.91
C ILE A 112 -5.06 13.46 4.48
N ASN A 113 -6.08 12.99 3.76
CA ASN A 113 -6.85 11.82 4.14
C ASN A 113 -6.01 10.54 4.03
N ILE A 114 -6.24 9.62 4.96
CA ILE A 114 -5.64 8.29 4.92
C ILE A 114 -6.54 7.37 4.12
N LYS A 115 -5.97 6.74 3.08
CA LYS A 115 -6.64 5.78 2.22
C LYS A 115 -6.43 4.37 2.75
N TYR A 116 -7.41 3.53 2.55
CA TYR A 116 -7.35 2.13 2.95
C TYR A 116 -7.98 1.22 1.90
N LEU A 117 -7.28 0.15 1.61
CA LEU A 117 -7.74 -0.97 0.79
C LEU A 117 -7.46 -2.27 1.53
N SER A 118 -8.39 -3.21 1.46
CA SER A 118 -8.09 -4.60 1.78
C SER A 118 -8.67 -5.52 0.71
N PHE A 119 -7.93 -6.55 0.38
CA PHE A 119 -8.29 -7.47 -0.70
C PHE A 119 -7.76 -8.87 -0.44
N LYS A 120 -8.39 -9.85 -1.08
CA LYS A 120 -7.94 -11.24 -1.08
C LYS A 120 -7.01 -11.50 -2.24
N LEU A 121 -5.91 -12.20 -1.97
CA LEU A 121 -4.95 -12.61 -2.99
C LEU A 121 -5.02 -14.11 -3.23
N PRO A 122 -5.67 -14.57 -4.32
CA PRO A 122 -5.70 -15.98 -4.68
C PRO A 122 -4.32 -16.43 -5.17
N LYS A 123 -3.94 -17.67 -4.90
CA LYS A 123 -2.69 -18.26 -5.40
C LYS A 123 -2.71 -18.53 -6.90
N ALA A 124 -3.88 -18.87 -7.43
CA ALA A 124 -4.06 -19.17 -8.84
C ALA A 124 -4.22 -17.93 -9.71
N GLY A 125 -3.98 -18.10 -11.00
CA GLY A 125 -4.16 -17.07 -12.01
C GLY A 125 -2.92 -16.22 -12.26
N THR A 126 -2.86 -15.63 -13.46
CA THR A 126 -1.80 -14.71 -13.87
C THR A 126 -2.21 -13.28 -13.54
N LEU A 127 -1.33 -12.53 -12.87
CA LEU A 127 -1.54 -11.11 -12.59
C LEU A 127 -0.94 -10.27 -13.72
N ILE A 128 -1.71 -9.32 -14.20
CA ILE A 128 -1.32 -8.36 -15.24
C ILE A 128 -1.05 -7.02 -14.58
N GLU A 129 0.11 -6.41 -14.91
CA GLU A 129 0.48 -5.09 -14.42
C GLU A 129 -0.37 -4.00 -15.07
N THR A 130 -0.77 -3.00 -14.29
CA THR A 130 -1.53 -1.86 -14.83
C THR A 130 -0.63 -0.84 -15.53
N GLU A 131 -1.11 -0.28 -16.63
CA GLU A 131 -0.45 0.79 -17.40
C GLU A 131 -1.11 2.16 -17.21
N ILE A 132 -1.96 2.31 -16.20
CA ILE A 132 -2.63 3.57 -15.92
C ILE A 132 -1.64 4.72 -15.65
N GLU A 133 -1.90 5.87 -16.22
CA GLU A 133 -1.21 7.12 -15.89
C GLU A 133 -1.90 7.76 -14.68
N ILE A 134 -1.12 8.03 -13.65
CA ILE A 134 -1.62 8.58 -12.38
C ILE A 134 -0.84 9.85 -12.06
N PRO A 135 -1.53 10.95 -11.69
CA PRO A 135 -0.86 12.14 -11.19
C PRO A 135 0.04 11.84 -9.99
N LEU A 136 1.23 12.44 -9.97
CA LEU A 136 2.18 12.28 -8.87
C LEU A 136 1.68 13.00 -7.61
N ASP A 137 2.06 12.48 -6.44
CA ASP A 137 1.77 13.11 -5.15
C ASP A 137 2.67 14.34 -4.95
N ASP A 138 2.15 15.55 -5.15
CA ASP A 138 2.91 16.81 -5.11
C ASP A 138 3.53 17.10 -3.75
N TYR A 139 2.82 16.78 -2.65
CA TYR A 139 3.30 17.05 -1.29
C TYR A 139 4.53 16.23 -0.88
N ARG A 140 4.81 15.10 -1.55
CA ARG A 140 6.01 14.29 -1.32
C ARG A 140 7.25 14.88 -1.97
N SER A 141 7.09 15.63 -3.04
CA SER A 141 8.18 16.33 -3.75
C SER A 141 8.78 17.46 -2.92
N PHE A 142 7.98 18.15 -2.10
CA PHE A 142 8.39 19.28 -1.27
C PHE A 142 9.49 18.95 -0.24
N LYS A 143 9.51 17.73 0.30
CA LYS A 143 10.53 17.33 1.29
C LYS A 143 11.90 17.03 0.66
N ARG A 144 11.97 16.59 -0.58
CA ARG A 144 13.24 16.35 -1.28
C ARG A 144 13.98 17.64 -1.59
N THR A 145 13.25 18.67 -2.01
CA THR A 145 13.83 20.00 -2.33
C THR A 145 14.39 20.68 -1.07
N LYS A 146 13.72 20.56 0.09
CA LYS A 146 14.21 21.13 1.35
C LYS A 146 15.46 20.42 1.90
N ARG A 147 15.60 19.10 1.71
CA ARG A 147 16.81 18.39 2.15
C ARG A 147 18.05 18.73 1.31
N SER A 148 17.90 18.84 0.00
CA SER A 148 19.01 19.22 -0.89
C SER A 148 19.46 20.68 -0.70
N SER A 149 18.57 21.59 -0.32
CA SER A 149 18.92 22.98 -0.04
C SER A 149 19.59 23.18 1.33
N LEU A 150 19.44 22.24 2.27
CA LEU A 150 20.15 22.28 3.56
C LEU A 150 21.57 21.67 3.49
N GLU A 151 21.87 20.84 2.49
CA GLU A 151 23.20 20.26 2.28
C GLU A 151 24.15 21.18 1.48
N THR A 152 23.64 22.23 0.85
CA THR A 152 24.44 23.22 0.09
C THR A 152 24.84 24.45 0.90
N SER A 153 24.56 24.51 2.21
CA SER A 153 24.91 25.61 3.12
C SER A 153 26.01 25.21 4.12
N LYS A 154 27.04 24.50 3.65
CA LYS A 154 28.27 24.28 4.42
C LYS A 154 29.49 24.69 3.63
#